data_3d18dba993a00b56514e3c608f7abebb
#
_entry.id   3d18dba993a00b56514e3c608f7abebb
#
_cell.length_a   1.000
_cell.length_b   1.000
_cell.length_c   1.000
_cell.angle_alpha   90.00
_cell.angle_beta   90.00
_cell.angle_gamma   90.00
#
_symmetry.space_group_name_H-M   'P 1'
#
loop_
_entity.id
_entity.type
_entity.pdbx_description
1 polymer ?
#
loop_
_entity_poly.entity_id
_entity_poly.type
_entity_poly.pdbx_seq_one_letter_code
_entity_poly.pdbx_strand_id
1 'polypeptide(L)'
;MGRWWERMGSNWLAEVGADPRGRAREIGDAHETFLTTRQCPLETPGLRDLVVRSWQRSAEAEVGQDAEPPVTLSGEALNGYRAAHPLAQVIEVLRQVVGTAAEDSEHLMAVADAGGRLLWVEGDRTARGRAAGIGFVEGALWDEAHAGTNAPGTALALDHEVQIFATEHFRHPVQPWTCAAAPIHDPSTGQLLGVVDVTGGDTVANPYSLALVRAAARAAEGELWLPRPRSPVALRTLGRDEGLLTIGHQHGRAAELHLSRRHTEIVVLLMEHQEGLTGEQLADLLYPEAASPTTLRVELSRLRRVVGDLLASRPYRLTRPVRADFLDVADALRTGDLRTAVDAYTGPLLPGSEAPGVCAQRRWLDARLRAAALGCPDPAPVRAWAEHGGFGDLQVWEQLLRIAPRQSPDRAAATARTRQLRAEYGLPAPLDAAATYLQRRRN
;
A
#
# COMPACT_ATOMS: atom_id res chain seq x y z
N MET A 1 33.06 22.99 35.10
CA MET A 1 32.38 22.05 34.14
C MET A 1 31.00 22.62 33.86
N GLY A 2 30.89 23.61 32.98
CA GLY A 2 29.62 24.22 32.58
C GLY A 2 28.85 23.28 31.66
N ARG A 3 27.56 23.21 31.93
CA ARG A 3 26.57 22.31 31.35
C ARG A 3 26.66 22.25 29.83
N TRP A 4 27.22 21.21 29.31
CA TRP A 4 27.41 20.94 27.89
C TRP A 4 26.08 20.92 27.12
N TRP A 5 25.00 20.45 27.75
CA TRP A 5 23.67 20.34 27.19
C TRP A 5 22.93 21.69 27.03
N GLU A 6 23.28 22.71 27.83
CA GLU A 6 22.70 24.07 27.67
C GLU A 6 23.19 24.79 26.41
N ARG A 7 24.38 24.44 25.92
CA ARG A 7 24.90 24.98 24.65
C ARG A 7 24.45 24.21 23.41
N MET A 8 24.03 22.96 23.55
CA MET A 8 23.52 22.20 22.41
C MET A 8 22.05 22.52 22.10
N GLY A 9 21.23 22.89 23.10
CA GLY A 9 19.80 23.19 22.90
C GLY A 9 19.52 24.49 22.15
N SER A 10 20.44 25.47 22.16
CA SER A 10 20.25 26.77 21.50
C SER A 10 20.74 26.83 20.05
N ASN A 11 21.50 25.85 19.59
CA ASN A 11 22.13 25.91 18.25
C ASN A 11 21.16 25.59 17.11
N TRP A 12 20.11 24.80 17.36
CA TRP A 12 19.13 24.37 16.36
C TRP A 12 17.97 25.35 16.16
N LEU A 13 17.67 26.12 17.21
CA LEU A 13 16.61 27.13 17.25
C LEU A 13 17.18 28.51 16.93
N ALA A 14 16.53 29.26 16.04
CA ALA A 14 16.87 30.64 15.79
C ALA A 14 16.33 31.56 16.93
N GLU A 15 17.22 32.14 17.71
CA GLU A 15 16.87 33.11 18.76
C GLU A 15 16.79 34.52 18.16
N VAL A 16 15.59 34.98 17.80
CA VAL A 16 15.39 36.27 17.14
C VAL A 16 15.14 37.40 18.11
N GLY A 17 14.87 37.12 19.38
CA GLY A 17 14.62 38.11 20.41
C GLY A 17 13.37 38.98 20.17
N ALA A 18 13.35 40.19 20.74
CA ALA A 18 12.22 41.10 20.63
C ALA A 18 12.25 41.97 19.35
N ASP A 19 13.38 42.03 18.63
CA ASP A 19 13.55 42.76 17.38
C ASP A 19 14.03 41.83 16.24
N PRO A 20 13.15 41.08 15.61
CA PRO A 20 13.51 40.22 14.49
C PRO A 20 14.18 40.94 13.33
N ARG A 21 13.76 42.18 13.02
CA ARG A 21 14.32 42.96 11.91
C ARG A 21 15.72 43.47 12.21
N GLY A 22 15.98 43.90 13.44
CA GLY A 22 17.33 44.28 13.87
C GLY A 22 18.25 43.05 13.82
N ARG A 23 17.77 41.93 14.29
CA ARG A 23 18.49 40.67 14.25
C ARG A 23 18.83 40.20 12.83
N ALA A 24 17.88 40.27 11.91
CA ALA A 24 18.11 39.92 10.50
C ALA A 24 19.18 40.85 9.86
N ARG A 25 19.21 42.14 10.21
CA ARG A 25 20.25 43.06 9.72
C ARG A 25 21.64 42.67 10.23
N GLU A 26 21.81 42.41 11.52
CA GLU A 26 23.10 42.03 12.11
C GLU A 26 23.66 40.74 11.45
N ILE A 27 22.79 39.75 11.24
CA ILE A 27 23.17 38.52 10.56
C ILE A 27 23.47 38.75 9.08
N GLY A 28 22.70 39.66 8.42
CA GLY A 28 22.94 40.04 7.03
C GLY A 28 24.30 40.72 6.83
N ASP A 29 24.70 41.63 7.71
CA ASP A 29 26.01 42.28 7.67
C ASP A 29 27.15 41.25 7.85
N ALA A 30 26.95 40.26 8.73
CA ALA A 30 27.90 39.18 8.91
C ALA A 30 27.97 38.25 7.69
N HIS A 31 26.83 37.95 7.04
CA HIS A 31 26.75 37.17 5.81
C HIS A 31 27.48 37.85 4.64
N GLU A 32 27.25 39.14 4.41
CA GLU A 32 27.95 39.95 3.39
C GLU A 32 29.46 39.97 3.65
N THR A 33 29.87 40.12 4.90
CA THR A 33 31.30 40.06 5.30
C THR A 33 31.89 38.69 4.95
N PHE A 34 31.16 37.59 5.29
CA PHE A 34 31.59 36.23 4.95
C PHE A 34 31.73 36.03 3.42
N LEU A 35 30.76 36.50 2.66
CA LEU A 35 30.78 36.37 1.20
C LEU A 35 31.95 37.08 0.55
N THR A 36 32.30 38.28 1.07
CA THR A 36 33.38 39.12 0.55
C THR A 36 34.76 38.62 0.97
N THR A 37 34.91 38.24 2.23
CA THR A 37 36.24 37.94 2.82
C THR A 37 36.52 36.43 2.93
N ARG A 38 35.48 35.58 2.84
CA ARG A 38 35.54 34.19 3.15
C ARG A 38 36.02 33.88 4.58
N GLN A 39 36.07 34.87 5.43
CA GLN A 39 36.37 34.72 6.87
C GLN A 39 35.09 34.48 7.66
N CYS A 40 35.16 33.56 8.62
CA CYS A 40 34.04 33.27 9.49
C CYS A 40 33.82 34.41 10.48
N PRO A 41 32.63 35.05 10.50
CA PRO A 41 32.32 36.13 11.42
C PRO A 41 31.95 35.59 12.81
N LEU A 42 32.87 34.87 13.46
CA LEU A 42 32.63 34.16 14.73
C LEU A 42 32.32 35.09 15.91
N GLU A 43 32.62 36.37 15.79
CA GLU A 43 32.37 37.36 16.84
C GLU A 43 30.98 38.02 16.74
N THR A 44 30.19 37.70 15.73
CA THR A 44 28.83 38.24 15.58
C THR A 44 27.91 37.68 16.68
N PRO A 45 27.38 38.50 17.57
CA PRO A 45 26.55 38.02 18.67
C PRO A 45 25.36 37.23 18.16
N GLY A 46 25.15 36.01 18.66
CA GLY A 46 24.02 35.14 18.34
C GLY A 46 24.06 34.50 16.93
N LEU A 47 25.07 34.68 16.10
CA LEU A 47 25.27 33.90 14.89
C LEU A 47 25.66 32.48 15.30
N ARG A 48 24.91 31.51 14.79
CA ARG A 48 25.04 30.12 15.20
C ARG A 48 26.13 29.41 14.41
N ASP A 49 26.96 28.63 15.06
CA ASP A 49 28.03 27.84 14.44
C ASP A 49 27.54 26.98 13.27
N LEU A 50 26.35 26.37 13.42
CA LEU A 50 25.79 25.54 12.36
C LEU A 50 25.52 26.33 11.08
N VAL A 51 25.09 27.60 11.19
CA VAL A 51 24.83 28.48 10.05
C VAL A 51 26.13 28.84 9.36
N VAL A 52 27.16 29.23 10.13
CA VAL A 52 28.48 29.53 9.59
C VAL A 52 29.08 28.35 8.84
N ARG A 53 28.97 27.15 9.39
CA ARG A 53 29.43 25.92 8.71
C ARG A 53 28.60 25.59 7.47
N SER A 54 27.30 25.87 7.48
CA SER A 54 26.45 25.72 6.32
C SER A 54 26.82 26.71 5.22
N TRP A 55 27.11 27.99 5.56
CA TRP A 55 27.63 28.97 4.61
C TRP A 55 28.96 28.50 3.99
N GLN A 56 29.84 27.89 4.77
CA GLN A 56 31.12 27.34 4.25
C GLN A 56 30.86 26.24 3.22
N ARG A 57 30.00 25.26 3.54
CA ARG A 57 29.64 24.19 2.58
C ARG A 57 28.98 24.74 1.32
N SER A 58 28.11 25.74 1.45
CA SER A 58 27.44 26.42 0.33
C SER A 58 28.45 27.15 -0.56
N ALA A 59 29.43 27.80 0.07
CA ALA A 59 30.48 28.52 -0.64
C ALA A 59 31.51 27.58 -1.31
N GLU A 60 31.82 26.44 -0.68
CA GLU A 60 32.67 25.38 -1.25
C GLU A 60 31.99 24.70 -2.45
N ALA A 61 30.67 24.59 -2.43
CA ALA A 61 29.85 24.11 -3.55
C ALA A 61 29.63 25.17 -4.65
N GLU A 62 30.24 26.35 -4.52
CA GLU A 62 30.16 27.46 -5.49
C GLU A 62 28.71 27.93 -5.76
N VAL A 63 27.80 27.82 -4.78
CA VAL A 63 26.43 28.28 -4.93
C VAL A 63 26.36 29.76 -5.17
N GLY A 64 25.72 30.17 -6.28
CA GLY A 64 25.47 31.57 -6.58
C GLY A 64 24.37 32.15 -5.68
N GLN A 65 24.58 33.39 -5.16
CA GLN A 65 23.63 34.02 -4.23
C GLN A 65 22.25 34.25 -4.85
N ASP A 66 22.19 34.45 -6.16
CA ASP A 66 20.96 34.73 -6.92
C ASP A 66 20.62 33.56 -7.89
N ALA A 67 21.42 32.50 -7.90
CA ALA A 67 21.18 31.33 -8.77
C ALA A 67 19.90 30.62 -8.39
N GLU A 68 19.08 30.20 -9.36
CA GLU A 68 17.89 29.39 -9.10
C GLU A 68 18.27 27.90 -8.92
N PRO A 69 17.68 27.21 -7.94
CA PRO A 69 17.86 25.78 -7.78
C PRO A 69 17.34 25.02 -9.01
N PRO A 70 18.08 24.02 -9.52
CA PRO A 70 17.69 23.30 -10.73
C PRO A 70 16.44 22.44 -10.48
N VAL A 71 15.47 22.53 -11.39
CA VAL A 71 14.33 21.61 -11.44
C VAL A 71 14.74 20.37 -12.23
N THR A 72 14.90 19.24 -11.56
CA THR A 72 15.44 18.00 -12.15
C THR A 72 14.36 17.01 -12.55
N LEU A 73 13.15 17.12 -11.99
CA LEU A 73 11.98 16.33 -12.35
C LEU A 73 10.74 17.22 -12.46
N SER A 74 9.85 16.91 -13.40
CA SER A 74 8.57 17.62 -13.55
C SER A 74 7.51 16.70 -14.18
N GLY A 75 6.25 17.12 -14.13
CA GLY A 75 5.12 16.43 -14.79
C GLY A 75 5.01 14.97 -14.41
N GLU A 76 4.84 14.08 -15.41
CA GLU A 76 4.65 12.66 -15.20
C GLU A 76 5.86 11.97 -14.55
N ALA A 77 7.07 12.39 -14.85
CA ALA A 77 8.28 11.83 -14.26
C ALA A 77 8.33 12.08 -12.74
N LEU A 78 7.98 13.27 -12.30
CA LEU A 78 7.87 13.60 -10.88
C LEU A 78 6.74 12.82 -10.19
N ASN A 79 5.59 12.70 -10.85
CA ASN A 79 4.46 11.93 -10.30
C ASN A 79 4.81 10.45 -10.14
N GLY A 80 5.48 9.86 -11.12
CA GLY A 80 5.97 8.47 -11.04
C GLY A 80 7.00 8.30 -9.93
N TYR A 81 7.93 9.23 -9.79
CA TYR A 81 8.94 9.20 -8.73
C TYR A 81 8.31 9.31 -7.32
N ARG A 82 7.38 10.27 -7.12
CA ARG A 82 6.61 10.41 -5.86
C ARG A 82 5.88 9.12 -5.50
N ALA A 83 5.14 8.54 -6.45
CA ALA A 83 4.34 7.34 -6.21
C ALA A 83 5.18 6.14 -5.77
N ALA A 84 6.43 6.06 -6.23
CA ALA A 84 7.38 5.00 -5.85
C ALA A 84 8.17 5.31 -4.56
N HIS A 85 8.17 6.56 -4.09
CA HIS A 85 8.97 6.99 -2.96
C HIS A 85 8.33 6.58 -1.61
N PRO A 86 9.10 6.11 -0.61
CA PRO A 86 8.56 5.72 0.70
C PRO A 86 7.74 6.83 1.38
N LEU A 87 8.13 8.10 1.24
CA LEU A 87 7.42 9.25 1.81
C LEU A 87 6.00 9.45 1.24
N ALA A 88 5.68 8.91 0.06
CA ALA A 88 4.30 8.89 -0.45
C ALA A 88 3.33 8.19 0.51
N GLN A 89 3.84 7.29 1.29
CA GLN A 89 3.04 6.51 2.24
C GLN A 89 2.62 7.32 3.46
N VAL A 90 3.34 8.37 3.79
CA VAL A 90 3.14 9.16 5.02
C VAL A 90 2.74 10.60 4.75
N ILE A 91 2.57 10.99 3.49
CA ILE A 91 2.21 12.35 3.12
C ILE A 91 0.90 12.81 3.79
N GLU A 92 -0.10 11.91 3.93
CA GLU A 92 -1.37 12.24 4.59
C GLU A 92 -1.18 12.53 6.08
N VAL A 93 -0.28 11.81 6.75
CA VAL A 93 0.06 12.08 8.16
C VAL A 93 0.75 13.43 8.29
N LEU A 94 1.67 13.75 7.38
CA LEU A 94 2.33 15.07 7.34
C LEU A 94 1.32 16.19 7.08
N ARG A 95 0.36 16.02 6.16
CA ARG A 95 -0.75 16.95 5.91
C ARG A 95 -1.61 17.17 7.14
N GLN A 96 -1.94 16.11 7.87
CA GLN A 96 -2.75 16.23 9.09
C GLN A 96 -2.03 16.98 10.22
N VAL A 97 -0.72 16.76 10.38
CA VAL A 97 0.05 17.38 11.47
C VAL A 97 0.44 18.82 11.14
N VAL A 98 0.87 19.08 9.91
CA VAL A 98 1.42 20.38 9.48
C VAL A 98 0.44 21.19 8.63
N GLY A 99 -0.34 20.52 7.76
CA GLY A 99 -1.16 21.17 6.76
C GLY A 99 -2.24 22.08 7.36
N THR A 100 -2.92 21.66 8.41
CA THR A 100 -3.92 22.48 9.12
C THR A 100 -3.31 23.75 9.73
N ALA A 101 -2.07 23.70 10.20
CA ALA A 101 -1.36 24.88 10.70
C ALA A 101 -0.87 25.80 9.57
N ALA A 102 -0.63 25.25 8.39
CA ALA A 102 -0.15 26.00 7.22
C ALA A 102 -1.26 26.73 6.46
N GLU A 103 -2.47 26.16 6.38
CA GLU A 103 -3.61 26.76 5.65
C GLU A 103 -4.12 28.06 6.29
N ASP A 104 -4.06 28.17 7.63
CA ASP A 104 -4.58 29.30 8.38
C ASP A 104 -3.56 30.46 8.58
N SER A 105 -2.30 30.33 8.12
CA SER A 105 -1.20 31.18 8.59
C SER A 105 -0.19 31.65 7.53
N GLU A 106 -0.52 31.73 6.26
CA GLU A 106 0.42 32.08 5.16
C GLU A 106 1.72 31.23 5.15
N HIS A 107 1.65 30.01 5.66
CA HIS A 107 2.78 29.09 5.70
C HIS A 107 2.70 28.04 4.58
N LEU A 108 3.84 27.44 4.29
CA LEU A 108 3.97 26.31 3.39
C LEU A 108 4.49 25.09 4.15
N MET A 109 4.00 23.94 3.78
CA MET A 109 4.62 22.65 4.08
C MET A 109 5.39 22.20 2.83
N ALA A 110 6.64 21.81 2.99
CA ALA A 110 7.38 21.13 1.94
C ALA A 110 7.90 19.77 2.45
N VAL A 111 8.01 18.82 1.54
CA VAL A 111 8.61 17.51 1.80
C VAL A 111 9.61 17.23 0.70
N ALA A 112 10.87 16.97 1.08
CA ALA A 112 11.94 16.63 0.16
C ALA A 112 12.44 15.19 0.38
N ASP A 113 13.01 14.57 -0.66
CA ASP A 113 13.73 13.32 -0.54
C ASP A 113 15.13 13.51 0.12
N ALA A 114 15.83 12.42 0.37
CA ALA A 114 17.17 12.44 0.96
C ALA A 114 18.23 13.14 0.09
N GLY A 115 17.96 13.35 -1.21
CA GLY A 115 18.79 14.15 -2.12
C GLY A 115 18.40 15.64 -2.18
N GLY A 116 17.46 16.07 -1.34
CA GLY A 116 16.99 17.46 -1.29
C GLY A 116 16.01 17.85 -2.39
N ARG A 117 15.49 16.89 -3.17
CA ARG A 117 14.47 17.19 -4.19
C ARG A 117 13.12 17.39 -3.53
N LEU A 118 12.51 18.57 -3.73
CA LEU A 118 11.16 18.84 -3.26
C LEU A 118 10.15 17.94 -3.95
N LEU A 119 9.49 17.11 -3.19
CA LEU A 119 8.47 16.19 -3.67
C LEU A 119 7.08 16.83 -3.59
N TRP A 120 6.75 17.51 -2.50
CA TRP A 120 5.50 18.22 -2.29
C TRP A 120 5.78 19.62 -1.75
N VAL A 121 5.03 20.62 -2.26
CA VAL A 121 5.01 22.01 -1.75
C VAL A 121 3.54 22.43 -1.66
N GLU A 122 3.01 22.52 -0.46
CA GLU A 122 1.58 22.70 -0.18
C GLU A 122 1.36 23.81 0.85
N GLY A 123 0.16 24.39 0.89
CA GLY A 123 -0.23 25.44 1.82
C GLY A 123 -0.85 26.65 1.12
N ASP A 124 -0.78 27.82 1.71
CA ASP A 124 -1.40 29.05 1.21
C ASP A 124 -1.03 29.37 -0.24
N ARG A 125 -2.02 29.74 -1.04
CA ARG A 125 -1.84 29.99 -2.47
C ARG A 125 -0.91 31.18 -2.77
N THR A 126 -1.00 32.24 -1.95
CA THR A 126 -0.18 33.45 -2.11
C THR A 126 1.26 33.16 -1.73
N ALA A 127 1.46 32.45 -0.61
CA ALA A 127 2.78 32.02 -0.18
C ALA A 127 3.43 31.08 -1.20
N ARG A 128 2.68 30.12 -1.79
CA ARG A 128 3.16 29.26 -2.87
C ARG A 128 3.58 30.06 -4.11
N GLY A 129 2.81 31.10 -4.50
CA GLY A 129 3.17 31.94 -5.61
C GLY A 129 4.48 32.71 -5.37
N ARG A 130 4.70 33.24 -4.16
CA ARG A 130 5.97 33.88 -3.76
C ARG A 130 7.14 32.89 -3.73
N ALA A 131 6.93 31.71 -3.18
CA ALA A 131 7.93 30.65 -3.11
C ALA A 131 8.35 30.14 -4.50
N ALA A 132 7.41 30.05 -5.44
CA ALA A 132 7.72 29.72 -6.83
C ALA A 132 8.67 30.76 -7.47
N GLY A 133 8.57 32.05 -7.09
CA GLY A 133 9.46 33.10 -7.55
C GLY A 133 10.93 32.97 -7.11
N ILE A 134 11.21 32.12 -6.12
CA ILE A 134 12.58 31.83 -5.65
C ILE A 134 13.05 30.42 -6.02
N GLY A 135 12.28 29.70 -6.86
CA GLY A 135 12.55 28.31 -7.26
C GLY A 135 12.18 27.26 -6.20
N PHE A 136 11.38 27.62 -5.17
CA PHE A 136 10.87 26.65 -4.19
C PHE A 136 9.63 25.96 -4.74
N VAL A 137 9.89 25.09 -5.72
CA VAL A 137 8.87 24.35 -6.46
C VAL A 137 9.16 22.87 -6.46
N GLU A 138 8.12 22.10 -6.68
CA GLU A 138 8.23 20.64 -6.76
C GLU A 138 9.16 20.20 -7.88
N GLY A 139 10.05 19.26 -7.58
CA GLY A 139 11.09 18.75 -8.47
C GLY A 139 12.40 19.52 -8.45
N ALA A 140 12.47 20.68 -7.78
CA ALA A 140 13.71 21.46 -7.58
C ALA A 140 14.58 20.82 -6.48
N LEU A 141 15.91 21.00 -6.62
CA LEU A 141 16.89 20.52 -5.63
C LEU A 141 17.18 21.64 -4.61
N TRP A 142 16.89 21.34 -3.34
CA TRP A 142 17.07 22.25 -2.21
C TRP A 142 18.04 21.72 -1.16
N ASP A 143 18.99 20.86 -1.56
CA ASP A 143 20.16 20.57 -0.74
C ASP A 143 21.12 21.79 -0.71
N GLU A 144 22.09 21.76 0.23
CA GLU A 144 23.04 22.88 0.40
C GLU A 144 23.95 23.10 -0.82
N ALA A 145 24.21 22.07 -1.63
CA ALA A 145 25.07 22.18 -2.80
C ALA A 145 24.39 22.90 -3.99
N HIS A 146 23.04 22.92 -4.02
CA HIS A 146 22.29 23.56 -5.11
C HIS A 146 21.57 24.85 -4.69
N ALA A 147 21.05 24.90 -3.47
CA ALA A 147 20.27 26.03 -2.97
C ALA A 147 20.98 26.84 -1.86
N GLY A 148 22.18 26.45 -1.47
CA GLY A 148 22.89 27.04 -0.35
C GLY A 148 22.21 26.75 1.00
N THR A 149 22.61 27.46 2.04
CA THR A 149 22.02 27.30 3.37
C THR A 149 20.52 27.56 3.33
N ASN A 150 19.74 26.55 3.69
CA ASN A 150 18.29 26.57 3.83
C ASN A 150 17.87 25.46 4.79
N ALA A 151 16.67 25.51 5.37
CA ALA A 151 16.30 24.55 6.41
C ALA A 151 16.23 23.09 5.91
N PRO A 152 15.55 22.75 4.79
CA PRO A 152 15.60 21.41 4.22
C PRO A 152 17.01 20.88 3.99
N GLY A 153 17.84 21.63 3.25
CA GLY A 153 19.21 21.22 2.91
C GLY A 153 20.11 21.08 4.13
N THR A 154 20.00 22.01 5.08
CA THR A 154 20.79 21.96 6.32
C THR A 154 20.34 20.83 7.23
N ALA A 155 19.03 20.55 7.32
CA ALA A 155 18.52 19.41 8.09
C ALA A 155 19.00 18.07 7.51
N LEU A 156 19.05 17.93 6.19
CA LEU A 156 19.63 16.75 5.52
C LEU A 156 21.13 16.62 5.78
N ALA A 157 21.88 17.71 5.66
CA ALA A 157 23.33 17.70 5.84
C ALA A 157 23.78 17.37 7.27
N LEU A 158 22.98 17.74 8.27
CA LEU A 158 23.29 17.56 9.68
C LEU A 158 22.56 16.36 10.32
N ASP A 159 21.62 15.77 9.58
CA ASP A 159 20.73 14.73 10.09
C ASP A 159 20.06 15.12 11.42
N HIS A 160 19.57 16.35 11.47
CA HIS A 160 18.98 16.95 12.69
C HIS A 160 17.95 18.02 12.33
N GLU A 161 16.96 18.20 13.19
CA GLU A 161 16.01 19.31 13.01
C GLU A 161 16.70 20.66 13.17
N VAL A 162 16.32 21.64 12.33
CA VAL A 162 16.92 22.95 12.31
C VAL A 162 15.92 24.04 11.91
N GLN A 163 16.09 25.23 12.45
CA GLN A 163 15.49 26.46 11.94
C GLN A 163 16.55 27.29 11.22
N ILE A 164 16.19 27.89 10.09
CA ILE A 164 16.99 28.89 9.37
C ILE A 164 16.15 30.16 9.27
N PHE A 165 16.67 31.23 9.84
CA PHE A 165 15.98 32.49 9.99
C PHE A 165 16.48 33.53 8.98
N ALA A 166 15.59 34.11 8.20
CA ALA A 166 15.84 35.32 7.39
C ALA A 166 17.22 35.28 6.69
N THR A 167 18.09 36.20 7.05
CA THR A 167 19.44 36.38 6.47
C THR A 167 20.47 35.31 6.84
N GLU A 168 20.08 34.31 7.59
CA GLU A 168 20.87 33.06 7.70
C GLU A 168 20.85 32.23 6.42
N HIS A 169 19.83 32.43 5.56
CA HIS A 169 19.79 31.81 4.24
C HIS A 169 20.94 32.35 3.35
N PHE A 170 21.56 31.46 2.59
CA PHE A 170 22.71 31.77 1.75
C PHE A 170 22.32 32.63 0.53
N ARG A 171 21.16 32.35 -0.06
CA ARG A 171 20.67 33.07 -1.25
C ARG A 171 19.82 34.28 -0.87
N HIS A 172 20.09 35.44 -1.49
CA HIS A 172 19.37 36.67 -1.24
C HIS A 172 17.84 36.57 -1.44
N PRO A 173 17.32 35.92 -2.51
CA PRO A 173 15.88 35.84 -2.70
C PRO A 173 15.17 35.00 -1.62
N VAL A 174 15.90 34.16 -0.87
CA VAL A 174 15.36 33.30 0.21
C VAL A 174 15.36 34.02 1.56
N GLN A 175 16.15 35.09 1.74
CA GLN A 175 16.28 35.80 3.00
C GLN A 175 14.99 36.39 3.58
N PRO A 176 13.93 36.73 2.80
CA PRO A 176 12.63 37.12 3.36
C PRO A 176 11.86 35.97 4.05
N TRP A 177 12.37 34.74 3.97
CA TRP A 177 11.72 33.57 4.51
C TRP A 177 12.39 33.06 5.80
N THR A 178 11.63 32.42 6.62
CA THR A 178 12.08 31.64 7.79
C THR A 178 11.53 30.24 7.68
N CYS A 179 12.36 29.26 7.90
CA CYS A 179 12.02 27.86 7.69
C CYS A 179 12.42 27.01 8.90
N ALA A 180 11.67 25.94 9.15
CA ALA A 180 12.01 24.91 10.11
C ALA A 180 11.86 23.55 9.45
N ALA A 181 12.87 22.69 9.53
CA ALA A 181 12.85 21.37 8.92
C ALA A 181 13.33 20.29 9.88
N ALA A 182 12.82 19.06 9.70
CA ALA A 182 13.23 17.89 10.45
C ALA A 182 13.39 16.69 9.51
N PRO A 183 14.46 15.87 9.69
CA PRO A 183 14.69 14.66 8.91
C PRO A 183 13.67 13.58 9.26
N ILE A 184 13.37 12.72 8.27
CA ILE A 184 12.49 11.55 8.39
C ILE A 184 13.30 10.31 8.00
N HIS A 185 13.31 9.31 8.89
CA HIS A 185 14.06 8.06 8.69
C HIS A 185 13.13 6.87 8.46
N ASP A 186 13.64 5.88 7.80
CA ASP A 186 13.05 4.54 7.81
C ASP A 186 13.30 3.90 9.18
N PRO A 187 12.25 3.65 9.99
CA PRO A 187 12.43 3.15 11.36
C PRO A 187 13.00 1.72 11.41
N SER A 188 12.95 0.97 10.30
CA SER A 188 13.47 -0.40 10.23
C SER A 188 14.96 -0.45 9.91
N THR A 189 15.47 0.51 9.15
CA THR A 189 16.86 0.54 8.66
C THR A 189 17.68 1.69 9.22
N GLY A 190 17.02 2.73 9.77
CA GLY A 190 17.65 3.99 10.16
C GLY A 190 18.08 4.86 8.97
N GLN A 191 17.73 4.48 7.73
CA GLN A 191 18.09 5.24 6.55
C GLN A 191 17.32 6.55 6.48
N LEU A 192 18.00 7.67 6.20
CA LEU A 192 17.39 8.95 5.92
C LEU A 192 16.56 8.87 4.64
N LEU A 193 15.26 9.13 4.74
CA LEU A 193 14.32 9.13 3.62
C LEU A 193 14.12 10.52 3.02
N GLY A 194 14.23 11.55 3.83
CA GLY A 194 14.03 12.92 3.43
C GLY A 194 13.76 13.85 4.60
N VAL A 195 13.10 14.97 4.35
CA VAL A 195 12.77 15.97 5.37
C VAL A 195 11.35 16.47 5.19
N VAL A 196 10.74 16.90 6.31
CA VAL A 196 9.55 17.76 6.33
C VAL A 196 9.96 19.16 6.75
N ASP A 197 9.41 20.17 6.09
CA ASP A 197 9.71 21.58 6.29
C ASP A 197 8.45 22.42 6.43
N VAL A 198 8.52 23.44 7.27
CA VAL A 198 7.55 24.55 7.37
C VAL A 198 8.25 25.83 7.04
N THR A 199 7.76 26.52 6.01
CA THR A 199 8.31 27.75 5.48
C THR A 199 7.29 28.88 5.57
N GLY A 200 7.72 30.06 6.05
CA GLY A 200 6.85 31.24 6.17
C GLY A 200 7.64 32.53 6.46
N GLY A 201 6.99 33.51 7.07
CA GLY A 201 7.64 34.75 7.54
C GLY A 201 8.27 34.59 8.93
N ASP A 202 8.54 35.74 9.57
CA ASP A 202 9.20 35.80 10.89
C ASP A 202 8.46 35.01 11.99
N THR A 203 7.16 34.77 11.82
CA THR A 203 6.34 33.97 12.74
C THR A 203 6.79 32.51 12.85
N VAL A 204 7.52 31.97 11.87
CA VAL A 204 8.11 30.61 11.91
C VAL A 204 9.32 30.57 12.85
N ALA A 205 9.96 31.71 13.14
CA ALA A 205 11.10 31.78 14.04
C ALA A 205 10.68 31.68 15.52
N ASN A 206 10.12 30.53 15.89
CA ASN A 206 9.67 30.25 17.24
C ASN A 206 9.91 28.77 17.60
N PRO A 207 9.98 28.42 18.90
CA PRO A 207 10.22 27.04 19.33
C PRO A 207 9.12 26.06 18.90
N TYR A 208 7.88 26.52 18.70
CA TYR A 208 6.75 25.68 18.34
C TYR A 208 6.87 25.15 16.90
N SER A 209 7.40 25.95 15.98
CA SER A 209 7.62 25.53 14.59
C SER A 209 8.63 24.39 14.50
N LEU A 210 9.73 24.47 15.27
CA LEU A 210 10.71 23.39 15.34
C LEU A 210 10.13 22.14 16.01
N ALA A 211 9.34 22.32 17.08
CA ALA A 211 8.63 21.21 17.72
C ALA A 211 7.59 20.57 16.81
N LEU A 212 6.90 21.35 15.98
CA LEU A 212 5.92 20.87 15.01
C LEU A 212 6.55 19.98 13.94
N VAL A 213 7.64 20.43 13.29
CA VAL A 213 8.31 19.60 12.26
C VAL A 213 8.92 18.33 12.85
N ARG A 214 9.46 18.41 14.08
CA ARG A 214 9.92 17.23 14.83
C ARG A 214 8.77 16.25 15.09
N ALA A 215 7.62 16.74 15.56
CA ALA A 215 6.45 15.90 15.81
C ALA A 215 5.91 15.28 14.52
N ALA A 216 5.89 16.02 13.41
CA ALA A 216 5.48 15.53 12.10
C ALA A 216 6.42 14.43 11.58
N ALA A 217 7.74 14.63 11.68
CA ALA A 217 8.72 13.62 11.31
C ALA A 217 8.54 12.32 12.13
N ARG A 218 8.38 12.45 13.46
CA ARG A 218 8.14 11.30 14.35
C ARG A 218 6.81 10.60 14.06
N ALA A 219 5.76 11.34 13.73
CA ALA A 219 4.48 10.75 13.34
C ALA A 219 4.60 9.98 12.01
N ALA A 220 5.34 10.52 11.04
CA ALA A 220 5.63 9.85 9.78
C ALA A 220 6.45 8.57 9.99
N GLU A 221 7.51 8.63 10.79
CA GLU A 221 8.32 7.45 11.18
C GLU A 221 7.46 6.39 11.90
N GLY A 222 6.60 6.83 12.85
CA GLY A 222 5.67 5.94 13.54
C GLY A 222 4.71 5.23 12.58
N GLU A 223 4.18 5.95 11.59
CA GLU A 223 3.32 5.37 10.56
C GLU A 223 4.08 4.40 9.64
N LEU A 224 5.34 4.67 9.30
CA LEU A 224 6.21 3.76 8.56
C LEU A 224 6.53 2.48 9.35
N TRP A 225 6.57 2.57 10.68
CA TRP A 225 6.80 1.43 11.57
C TRP A 225 5.59 0.50 11.70
N LEU A 226 4.36 1.03 11.54
CA LEU A 226 3.16 0.21 11.66
C LEU A 226 3.16 -0.87 10.57
N PRO A 227 2.94 -2.16 10.93
CA PRO A 227 2.76 -3.19 9.94
C PRO A 227 1.49 -2.86 9.15
N ARG A 228 1.66 -2.25 7.99
CA ARG A 228 0.52 -1.94 7.12
C ARG A 228 -0.12 -3.23 6.66
N PRO A 229 -1.45 -3.32 6.62
CA PRO A 229 -2.10 -4.34 5.84
C PRO A 229 -1.56 -4.18 4.41
N ARG A 230 -0.65 -5.08 4.02
CA ARG A 230 -0.15 -5.15 2.64
C ARG A 230 -1.37 -5.18 1.74
N SER A 231 -1.35 -4.44 0.64
CA SER A 231 -2.47 -4.34 -0.30
C SER A 231 -3.12 -5.69 -0.54
N PRO A 232 -4.44 -5.78 -0.49
CA PRO A 232 -5.14 -7.05 -0.59
C PRO A 232 -4.74 -7.74 -1.89
N VAL A 233 -4.28 -8.98 -1.78
CA VAL A 233 -4.06 -9.84 -2.94
C VAL A 233 -5.27 -10.75 -3.03
N ALA A 234 -5.87 -10.81 -4.20
CA ALA A 234 -7.02 -11.66 -4.47
C ALA A 234 -6.80 -12.52 -5.70
N LEU A 235 -7.19 -13.79 -5.64
CA LEU A 235 -7.10 -14.75 -6.73
C LEU A 235 -8.50 -15.24 -7.10
N ARG A 236 -8.84 -15.18 -8.38
CA ARG A 236 -10.10 -15.70 -8.93
C ARG A 236 -9.80 -16.92 -9.77
N THR A 237 -10.43 -18.05 -9.44
CA THR A 237 -10.15 -19.38 -9.99
C THR A 237 -11.38 -20.20 -10.32
N LEU A 238 -12.53 -19.89 -9.72
CA LEU A 238 -13.76 -20.64 -9.94
C LEU A 238 -14.29 -20.47 -11.37
N GLY A 239 -14.60 -21.58 -12.05
CA GLY A 239 -15.05 -21.61 -13.44
C GLY A 239 -13.99 -21.18 -14.46
N ARG A 240 -12.70 -21.16 -14.10
CA ARG A 240 -11.60 -20.70 -14.93
C ARG A 240 -10.46 -21.70 -14.96
N ASP A 241 -9.82 -21.84 -16.11
CA ASP A 241 -8.59 -22.65 -16.24
C ASP A 241 -7.33 -21.85 -15.94
N GLU A 242 -7.41 -20.52 -16.00
CA GLU A 242 -6.34 -19.60 -15.72
C GLU A 242 -6.79 -18.61 -14.63
N GLY A 243 -5.93 -18.41 -13.64
CA GLY A 243 -6.23 -17.53 -12.50
C GLY A 243 -6.06 -16.05 -12.84
N LEU A 244 -6.93 -15.23 -12.29
CA LEU A 244 -6.77 -13.78 -12.30
C LEU A 244 -6.31 -13.33 -10.91
N LEU A 245 -5.03 -12.95 -10.82
CA LEU A 245 -4.43 -12.44 -9.59
C LEU A 245 -4.50 -10.92 -9.57
N THR A 246 -5.22 -10.37 -8.62
CA THR A 246 -5.31 -8.92 -8.40
C THR A 246 -4.38 -8.54 -7.24
N ILE A 247 -3.43 -7.64 -7.51
CA ILE A 247 -2.56 -7.08 -6.48
C ILE A 247 -2.94 -5.61 -6.32
N GLY A 248 -3.57 -5.26 -5.20
CA GLY A 248 -3.88 -3.88 -4.89
C GLY A 248 -2.61 -3.05 -4.72
N HIS A 249 -2.58 -1.83 -5.20
CA HIS A 249 -1.56 -0.83 -4.89
C HIS A 249 -2.15 0.20 -3.93
N GLN A 250 -1.38 0.63 -2.94
CA GLN A 250 -1.87 1.54 -1.89
C GLN A 250 -2.31 2.91 -2.43
N HIS A 251 -1.77 3.34 -3.59
CA HIS A 251 -2.03 4.64 -4.19
C HIS A 251 -2.29 4.59 -5.70
N GLY A 252 -2.76 3.44 -6.23
CA GLY A 252 -2.97 3.28 -7.66
C GLY A 252 -4.01 2.24 -8.03
N ARG A 253 -4.24 2.09 -9.33
CA ARG A 253 -5.10 1.05 -9.88
C ARG A 253 -4.52 -0.31 -9.54
N ALA A 254 -5.34 -1.24 -9.02
CA ALA A 254 -4.90 -2.61 -8.77
C ALA A 254 -4.34 -3.24 -10.07
N ALA A 255 -3.18 -3.88 -9.96
CA ALA A 255 -2.65 -4.64 -11.09
C ALA A 255 -3.38 -5.97 -11.18
N GLU A 256 -3.89 -6.29 -12.37
CA GLU A 256 -4.46 -7.58 -12.70
C GLU A 256 -3.44 -8.38 -13.51
N LEU A 257 -3.08 -9.57 -13.01
CA LEU A 257 -2.12 -10.48 -13.60
C LEU A 257 -2.84 -11.77 -14.00
N HIS A 258 -2.80 -12.11 -15.26
CA HIS A 258 -3.26 -13.42 -15.75
C HIS A 258 -2.18 -14.46 -15.47
N LEU A 259 -2.51 -15.44 -14.66
CA LEU A 259 -1.63 -16.57 -14.36
C LEU A 259 -1.98 -17.73 -15.28
N SER A 260 -0.98 -18.33 -15.92
CA SER A 260 -1.18 -19.60 -16.62
C SER A 260 -1.76 -20.68 -15.69
N ARG A 261 -2.40 -21.69 -16.24
CA ARG A 261 -2.96 -22.80 -15.46
C ARG A 261 -1.95 -23.35 -14.44
N ARG A 262 -0.72 -23.65 -14.88
CA ARG A 262 0.32 -24.20 -13.99
C ARG A 262 0.71 -23.25 -12.85
N HIS A 263 0.84 -21.96 -13.16
CA HIS A 263 1.12 -20.94 -12.13
C HIS A 263 -0.04 -20.81 -11.14
N THR A 264 -1.28 -20.88 -11.63
CA THR A 264 -2.47 -20.84 -10.77
C THR A 264 -2.56 -22.06 -9.85
N GLU A 265 -2.30 -23.26 -10.36
CA GLU A 265 -2.23 -24.50 -9.58
C GLU A 265 -1.22 -24.38 -8.43
N ILE A 266 -0.01 -23.84 -8.70
CA ILE A 266 1.01 -23.60 -7.68
C ILE A 266 0.49 -22.64 -6.60
N VAL A 267 -0.11 -21.52 -6.98
CA VAL A 267 -0.62 -20.53 -6.01
C VAL A 267 -1.74 -21.12 -5.17
N VAL A 268 -2.71 -21.84 -5.77
CA VAL A 268 -3.80 -22.51 -5.05
C VAL A 268 -3.24 -23.48 -4.01
N LEU A 269 -2.28 -24.35 -4.39
CA LEU A 269 -1.67 -25.32 -3.46
C LEU A 269 -0.92 -24.62 -2.32
N LEU A 270 -0.21 -23.53 -2.59
CA LEU A 270 0.48 -22.78 -1.56
C LEU A 270 -0.46 -21.97 -0.63
N MET A 271 -1.67 -21.64 -1.08
CA MET A 271 -2.67 -21.02 -0.22
C MET A 271 -3.21 -22.00 0.84
N GLU A 272 -3.30 -23.27 0.50
CA GLU A 272 -3.73 -24.31 1.44
C GLU A 272 -2.64 -24.71 2.43
N HIS A 273 -1.38 -24.56 2.04
CA HIS A 273 -0.22 -24.94 2.84
C HIS A 273 0.54 -23.69 3.33
N GLN A 274 -0.05 -22.97 4.29
CA GLN A 274 0.49 -21.69 4.81
C GLN A 274 1.91 -21.83 5.41
N GLU A 275 2.23 -22.98 6.01
CA GLU A 275 3.57 -23.30 6.50
C GLU A 275 4.59 -23.47 5.36
N GLY A 276 4.10 -23.68 4.15
CA GLY A 276 4.90 -23.89 2.95
C GLY A 276 5.15 -25.36 2.62
N LEU A 277 5.60 -25.57 1.40
CA LEU A 277 5.89 -26.90 0.84
C LEU A 277 7.36 -27.00 0.42
N THR A 278 7.95 -28.18 0.60
CA THR A 278 9.22 -28.52 -0.06
C THR A 278 9.00 -28.68 -1.57
N GLY A 279 10.09 -28.69 -2.36
CA GLY A 279 9.96 -28.91 -3.80
C GLY A 279 9.40 -30.29 -4.15
N GLU A 280 9.69 -31.31 -3.34
CA GLU A 280 9.18 -32.67 -3.51
C GLU A 280 7.68 -32.73 -3.22
N GLN A 281 7.24 -32.23 -2.06
CA GLN A 281 5.82 -32.15 -1.70
C GLN A 281 4.99 -31.37 -2.74
N LEU A 282 5.52 -30.26 -3.23
CA LEU A 282 4.83 -29.46 -4.25
C LEU A 282 4.77 -30.21 -5.59
N ALA A 283 5.80 -30.96 -5.96
CA ALA A 283 5.80 -31.76 -7.18
C ALA A 283 4.75 -32.88 -7.11
N ASP A 284 4.63 -33.59 -5.97
CA ASP A 284 3.64 -34.66 -5.76
C ASP A 284 2.20 -34.15 -5.87
N LEU A 285 1.95 -32.94 -5.40
CA LEU A 285 0.63 -32.28 -5.49
C LEU A 285 0.32 -31.73 -6.89
N LEU A 286 1.35 -31.46 -7.69
CA LEU A 286 1.24 -30.78 -8.98
C LEU A 286 1.19 -31.74 -10.18
N TYR A 287 1.89 -32.85 -10.08
CA TYR A 287 2.06 -33.78 -11.19
C TYR A 287 1.48 -35.17 -10.87
N PRO A 288 0.67 -35.75 -11.78
CA PRO A 288 0.15 -37.11 -11.60
C PRO A 288 1.24 -38.20 -11.62
N GLU A 289 2.32 -37.94 -12.32
CA GLU A 289 3.48 -38.80 -12.44
C GLU A 289 4.75 -38.07 -11.94
N ALA A 290 5.78 -38.84 -11.55
CA ALA A 290 7.03 -38.31 -11.05
C ALA A 290 7.66 -37.30 -12.06
N ALA A 291 7.57 -36.02 -11.77
CA ALA A 291 8.16 -34.97 -12.59
C ALA A 291 9.62 -34.74 -12.24
N SER A 292 10.43 -34.38 -13.24
CA SER A 292 11.81 -33.96 -13.01
C SER A 292 11.86 -32.75 -12.07
N PRO A 293 12.72 -32.75 -11.03
CA PRO A 293 12.90 -31.58 -10.16
C PRO A 293 13.26 -30.29 -10.93
N THR A 294 13.82 -30.43 -12.12
CA THR A 294 14.18 -29.30 -12.99
C THR A 294 12.94 -28.61 -13.55
N THR A 295 11.89 -29.37 -13.91
CA THR A 295 10.64 -28.81 -14.44
C THR A 295 9.96 -27.87 -13.44
N LEU A 296 9.81 -28.33 -12.19
CA LEU A 296 9.21 -27.51 -11.14
C LEU A 296 10.04 -26.24 -10.85
N ARG A 297 11.38 -26.32 -10.83
CA ARG A 297 12.26 -25.16 -10.61
C ARG A 297 12.08 -24.10 -11.70
N VAL A 298 11.93 -24.52 -12.95
CA VAL A 298 11.70 -23.60 -14.08
C VAL A 298 10.36 -22.90 -13.92
N GLU A 299 9.29 -23.62 -13.59
CA GLU A 299 7.95 -23.04 -13.38
C GLU A 299 7.93 -22.08 -12.19
N LEU A 300 8.55 -22.42 -11.07
CA LEU A 300 8.69 -21.52 -9.91
C LEU A 300 9.52 -20.27 -10.21
N SER A 301 10.57 -20.40 -11.02
CA SER A 301 11.37 -19.26 -11.48
C SER A 301 10.55 -18.31 -12.38
N ARG A 302 9.71 -18.87 -13.27
CA ARG A 302 8.82 -18.08 -14.12
C ARG A 302 7.72 -17.41 -13.30
N LEU A 303 7.09 -18.14 -12.38
CA LEU A 303 6.08 -17.60 -11.49
C LEU A 303 6.64 -16.45 -10.66
N ARG A 304 7.85 -16.59 -10.10
CA ARG A 304 8.49 -15.51 -9.31
C ARG A 304 8.72 -14.24 -10.12
N ARG A 305 9.01 -14.32 -11.42
CA ARG A 305 9.11 -13.14 -12.27
C ARG A 305 7.78 -12.41 -12.44
N VAL A 306 6.65 -13.13 -12.32
CA VAL A 306 5.30 -12.57 -12.45
C VAL A 306 4.81 -11.99 -11.13
N VAL A 307 4.97 -12.74 -10.01
CA VAL A 307 4.37 -12.37 -8.72
C VAL A 307 5.38 -11.73 -7.75
N GLY A 308 6.64 -11.63 -8.13
CA GLY A 308 7.68 -10.96 -7.35
C GLY A 308 7.90 -11.57 -5.97
N ASP A 309 7.85 -10.72 -4.96
CA ASP A 309 8.05 -11.03 -3.55
C ASP A 309 6.91 -11.84 -2.90
N LEU A 310 5.79 -12.03 -3.59
CA LEU A 310 4.69 -12.85 -3.11
C LEU A 310 5.08 -14.31 -2.90
N LEU A 311 6.11 -14.81 -3.63
CA LEU A 311 6.57 -16.19 -3.56
C LEU A 311 7.93 -16.32 -2.86
N ALA A 312 7.96 -16.84 -1.63
CA ALA A 312 9.17 -17.24 -0.93
C ALA A 312 9.68 -18.63 -1.38
N SER A 313 10.95 -18.93 -1.05
CA SER A 313 11.56 -20.25 -1.28
C SER A 313 12.24 -20.75 0.00
N ARG A 314 12.12 -22.08 0.26
CA ARG A 314 12.73 -22.77 1.41
C ARG A 314 12.05 -22.49 2.76
N PRO A 315 10.83 -22.97 2.96
CA PRO A 315 9.98 -23.68 2.00
C PRO A 315 9.32 -22.74 1.00
N TYR A 316 8.72 -23.28 -0.07
CA TYR A 316 7.89 -22.51 -0.99
C TYR A 316 6.58 -22.16 -0.29
N ARG A 317 6.33 -20.86 -0.16
CA ARG A 317 5.12 -20.33 0.49
C ARG A 317 4.77 -18.95 -0.02
N LEU A 318 3.54 -18.55 0.18
CA LEU A 318 3.14 -17.16 -0.04
C LEU A 318 3.61 -16.30 1.14
N THR A 319 4.21 -15.15 0.86
CA THR A 319 4.77 -14.23 1.87
C THR A 319 3.70 -13.41 2.59
N ARG A 320 2.47 -13.41 2.05
CA ARG A 320 1.32 -12.67 2.60
C ARG A 320 0.01 -13.38 2.26
N PRO A 321 -1.06 -13.14 3.04
CA PRO A 321 -2.37 -13.72 2.77
C PRO A 321 -2.88 -13.34 1.39
N VAL A 322 -3.44 -14.32 0.68
CA VAL A 322 -4.15 -14.15 -0.59
C VAL A 322 -5.59 -14.56 -0.36
N ARG A 323 -6.54 -13.67 -0.66
CA ARG A 323 -7.97 -14.03 -0.69
C ARG A 323 -8.26 -14.81 -1.97
N ALA A 324 -9.18 -15.76 -1.92
CA ALA A 324 -9.60 -16.45 -3.14
C ALA A 324 -11.09 -16.79 -3.10
N ASP A 325 -11.70 -16.74 -4.28
CA ASP A 325 -13.11 -17.06 -4.47
C ASP A 325 -13.49 -18.46 -3.93
N PHE A 326 -12.66 -19.48 -4.15
CA PHE A 326 -12.91 -20.83 -3.62
C PHE A 326 -12.82 -20.91 -2.09
N LEU A 327 -11.98 -20.09 -1.45
CA LEU A 327 -11.91 -19.99 0.01
C LEU A 327 -13.12 -19.24 0.57
N ASP A 328 -13.59 -18.18 -0.10
CA ASP A 328 -14.82 -17.47 0.29
C ASP A 328 -16.03 -18.41 0.28
N VAL A 329 -16.14 -19.32 -0.72
CA VAL A 329 -17.14 -20.41 -0.75
C VAL A 329 -16.97 -21.38 0.43
N ALA A 330 -15.74 -21.82 0.68
CA ALA A 330 -15.46 -22.74 1.79
C ALA A 330 -15.81 -22.15 3.16
N ASP A 331 -15.56 -20.87 3.36
CA ASP A 331 -15.87 -20.13 4.59
C ASP A 331 -17.39 -19.96 4.78
N ALA A 332 -18.12 -19.61 3.74
CA ALA A 332 -19.58 -19.54 3.78
C ALA A 332 -20.19 -20.89 4.15
N LEU A 333 -19.67 -21.99 3.60
CA LEU A 333 -20.09 -23.35 3.97
C LEU A 333 -19.76 -23.72 5.42
N ARG A 334 -18.65 -23.22 5.96
CA ARG A 334 -18.26 -23.45 7.35
C ARG A 334 -19.20 -22.77 8.33
N THR A 335 -19.74 -21.60 7.95
CA THR A 335 -20.76 -20.85 8.75
C THR A 335 -22.20 -21.33 8.50
N GLY A 336 -22.42 -22.28 7.58
CA GLY A 336 -23.74 -22.79 7.23
C GLY A 336 -24.53 -21.92 6.27
N ASP A 337 -23.92 -20.91 5.68
CA ASP A 337 -24.56 -19.99 4.72
C ASP A 337 -24.43 -20.52 3.29
N LEU A 338 -25.32 -21.48 2.95
CA LEU A 338 -25.36 -22.05 1.60
C LEU A 338 -25.69 -20.98 0.54
N ARG A 339 -26.50 -19.98 0.85
CA ARG A 339 -26.86 -18.94 -0.13
C ARG A 339 -25.62 -18.19 -0.57
N THR A 340 -24.86 -17.61 0.37
CA THR A 340 -23.60 -16.91 0.06
C THR A 340 -22.62 -17.82 -0.65
N ALA A 341 -22.52 -19.10 -0.24
CA ALA A 341 -21.64 -20.07 -0.88
C ALA A 341 -21.97 -20.30 -2.35
N VAL A 342 -23.25 -20.48 -2.68
CA VAL A 342 -23.70 -20.73 -4.07
C VAL A 342 -23.61 -19.46 -4.92
N ASP A 343 -23.94 -18.30 -4.37
CA ASP A 343 -23.81 -17.01 -5.07
C ASP A 343 -22.34 -16.69 -5.45
N ALA A 344 -21.40 -17.12 -4.61
CA ALA A 344 -19.95 -17.00 -4.88
C ALA A 344 -19.38 -18.08 -5.80
N TYR A 345 -20.05 -19.24 -5.93
CA TYR A 345 -19.59 -20.36 -6.74
C TYR A 345 -19.92 -20.17 -8.22
N THR A 346 -18.98 -19.64 -8.98
CA THR A 346 -19.14 -19.38 -10.43
C THR A 346 -18.80 -20.58 -11.32
N GLY A 347 -18.44 -21.72 -10.75
CA GLY A 347 -18.08 -22.96 -11.41
C GLY A 347 -16.99 -23.75 -10.68
N PRO A 348 -16.60 -24.93 -11.19
CA PRO A 348 -15.59 -25.77 -10.53
C PRO A 348 -14.22 -25.06 -10.43
N LEU A 349 -13.48 -25.35 -9.38
CA LEU A 349 -12.11 -24.88 -9.20
C LEU A 349 -11.21 -25.45 -10.32
N LEU A 350 -10.64 -24.56 -11.15
CA LEU A 350 -9.74 -24.92 -12.25
C LEU A 350 -10.20 -26.17 -13.02
N PRO A 351 -11.33 -26.14 -13.74
CA PRO A 351 -11.98 -27.34 -14.29
C PRO A 351 -11.06 -28.19 -15.15
N GLY A 352 -10.15 -27.60 -15.94
CA GLY A 352 -9.19 -28.31 -16.78
C GLY A 352 -7.89 -28.72 -16.08
N SER A 353 -7.76 -28.51 -14.76
CA SER A 353 -6.57 -28.96 -14.03
C SER A 353 -6.61 -30.44 -13.73
N GLU A 354 -5.48 -31.13 -13.98
CA GLU A 354 -5.22 -32.53 -13.64
C GLU A 354 -4.25 -32.66 -12.47
N ALA A 355 -3.81 -31.57 -11.85
CA ALA A 355 -2.94 -31.57 -10.69
C ALA A 355 -3.63 -32.28 -9.51
N PRO A 356 -3.03 -33.36 -8.92
CA PRO A 356 -3.68 -34.17 -7.91
C PRO A 356 -4.22 -33.38 -6.73
N GLY A 357 -3.45 -32.43 -6.20
CA GLY A 357 -3.86 -31.57 -5.10
C GLY A 357 -5.04 -30.65 -5.47
N VAL A 358 -5.04 -30.04 -6.65
CA VAL A 358 -6.15 -29.21 -7.12
C VAL A 358 -7.41 -30.03 -7.38
N CYS A 359 -7.26 -31.23 -7.95
CA CYS A 359 -8.38 -32.17 -8.14
C CYS A 359 -8.98 -32.63 -6.80
N ALA A 360 -8.16 -32.83 -5.77
CA ALA A 360 -8.63 -33.17 -4.43
C ALA A 360 -9.42 -32.01 -3.83
N GLN A 361 -8.92 -30.78 -3.93
CA GLN A 361 -9.58 -29.58 -3.42
C GLN A 361 -10.90 -29.29 -4.14
N ARG A 362 -10.94 -29.41 -5.45
CA ARG A 362 -12.17 -29.29 -6.24
C ARG A 362 -13.23 -30.26 -5.76
N ARG A 363 -12.89 -31.56 -5.68
CA ARG A 363 -13.81 -32.60 -5.19
C ARG A 363 -14.29 -32.35 -3.76
N TRP A 364 -13.41 -31.85 -2.90
CA TRP A 364 -13.76 -31.52 -1.52
C TRP A 364 -14.77 -30.38 -1.46
N LEU A 365 -14.56 -29.31 -2.24
CA LEU A 365 -15.46 -28.15 -2.30
C LEU A 365 -16.84 -28.54 -2.83
N ASP A 366 -16.88 -29.27 -3.94
CA ASP A 366 -18.11 -29.75 -4.58
C ASP A 366 -18.89 -30.69 -3.65
N ALA A 367 -18.20 -31.61 -2.95
CA ALA A 367 -18.81 -32.51 -1.98
C ALA A 367 -19.44 -31.75 -0.79
N ARG A 368 -18.82 -30.69 -0.33
CA ARG A 368 -19.36 -29.85 0.77
C ARG A 368 -20.58 -29.05 0.31
N LEU A 369 -20.53 -28.45 -0.87
CA LEU A 369 -21.68 -27.76 -1.46
C LEU A 369 -22.86 -28.71 -1.60
N ARG A 370 -22.61 -29.91 -2.14
CA ARG A 370 -23.61 -30.96 -2.27
C ARG A 370 -24.21 -31.36 -0.92
N ALA A 371 -23.38 -31.60 0.09
CA ALA A 371 -23.85 -31.99 1.44
C ALA A 371 -24.71 -30.88 2.07
N ALA A 372 -24.28 -29.61 1.92
CA ALA A 372 -25.03 -28.47 2.41
C ALA A 372 -26.38 -28.32 1.70
N ALA A 373 -26.45 -28.52 0.37
CA ALA A 373 -27.67 -28.49 -0.40
C ALA A 373 -28.67 -29.60 0.02
N LEU A 374 -28.17 -30.83 0.28
CA LEU A 374 -29.00 -31.92 0.74
C LEU A 374 -29.59 -31.71 2.15
N GLY A 375 -28.90 -30.94 3.01
CA GLY A 375 -29.37 -30.56 4.35
C GLY A 375 -30.19 -29.28 4.42
N CYS A 376 -30.23 -28.48 3.36
CA CYS A 376 -30.86 -27.16 3.38
C CYS A 376 -32.40 -27.27 3.24
N PRO A 377 -33.18 -26.57 4.11
CA PRO A 377 -34.63 -26.50 4.00
C PRO A 377 -35.13 -25.39 3.06
N ASP A 378 -34.26 -24.41 2.68
CA ASP A 378 -34.64 -23.32 1.79
C ASP A 378 -34.46 -23.75 0.32
N PRO A 379 -35.55 -23.74 -0.51
CA PRO A 379 -35.46 -24.16 -1.89
C PRO A 379 -34.61 -23.26 -2.79
N ALA A 380 -34.45 -21.98 -2.48
CA ALA A 380 -33.75 -21.04 -3.35
C ALA A 380 -32.25 -21.35 -3.54
N PRO A 381 -31.42 -21.51 -2.48
CA PRO A 381 -30.02 -21.89 -2.66
C PRO A 381 -29.85 -23.32 -3.16
N VAL A 382 -30.76 -24.27 -2.81
CA VAL A 382 -30.73 -25.64 -3.34
C VAL A 382 -30.96 -25.65 -4.84
N ARG A 383 -31.92 -24.84 -5.33
CA ARG A 383 -32.16 -24.67 -6.76
C ARG A 383 -30.95 -24.07 -7.47
N ALA A 384 -30.38 -23.00 -6.92
CA ALA A 384 -29.21 -22.36 -7.53
C ALA A 384 -28.02 -23.35 -7.64
N TRP A 385 -27.78 -24.15 -6.61
CA TRP A 385 -26.78 -25.23 -6.71
C TRP A 385 -27.14 -26.31 -7.73
N ALA A 386 -28.40 -26.78 -7.74
CA ALA A 386 -28.88 -27.79 -8.68
C ALA A 386 -28.71 -27.38 -10.14
N GLU A 387 -28.90 -26.09 -10.45
CA GLU A 387 -28.72 -25.54 -11.79
C GLU A 387 -27.26 -25.34 -12.20
N HIS A 388 -26.35 -25.10 -11.26
CA HIS A 388 -24.92 -24.85 -11.53
C HIS A 388 -24.06 -26.12 -11.42
N GLY A 389 -23.82 -26.60 -10.19
CA GLY A 389 -22.92 -27.70 -9.90
C GLY A 389 -23.60 -29.06 -9.78
N GLY A 390 -24.87 -29.08 -9.42
CA GLY A 390 -25.66 -30.26 -9.16
C GLY A 390 -26.56 -30.71 -10.31
N PHE A 391 -26.36 -30.23 -11.54
CA PHE A 391 -27.28 -30.46 -12.66
C PHE A 391 -27.56 -31.95 -12.96
N GLY A 392 -26.55 -32.82 -12.81
CA GLY A 392 -26.68 -34.28 -12.93
C GLY A 392 -26.96 -35.04 -11.64
N ASP A 393 -27.11 -34.33 -10.50
CA ASP A 393 -27.27 -34.96 -9.20
C ASP A 393 -28.73 -35.22 -8.86
N LEU A 394 -29.21 -36.45 -9.07
CA LEU A 394 -30.57 -36.85 -8.80
C LEU A 394 -31.01 -36.52 -7.36
N GLN A 395 -30.15 -36.75 -6.35
CA GLN A 395 -30.51 -36.55 -4.95
C GLN A 395 -30.75 -35.08 -4.61
N VAL A 396 -29.99 -34.17 -5.22
CA VAL A 396 -30.18 -32.71 -5.05
C VAL A 396 -31.53 -32.29 -5.67
N TRP A 397 -31.86 -32.78 -6.84
CA TRP A 397 -33.18 -32.50 -7.46
C TRP A 397 -34.34 -33.12 -6.70
N GLU A 398 -34.17 -34.32 -6.12
CA GLU A 398 -35.17 -34.95 -5.23
C GLU A 398 -35.29 -34.15 -3.91
N GLN A 399 -34.23 -33.61 -3.37
CA GLN A 399 -34.27 -32.70 -2.22
C GLN A 399 -35.08 -31.44 -2.57
N LEU A 400 -34.78 -30.78 -3.69
CA LEU A 400 -35.52 -29.61 -4.16
C LEU A 400 -37.01 -29.96 -4.33
N LEU A 401 -37.35 -31.09 -4.96
CA LEU A 401 -38.72 -31.56 -5.10
C LEU A 401 -39.42 -31.73 -3.74
N ARG A 402 -38.71 -32.16 -2.71
CA ARG A 402 -39.28 -32.38 -1.37
C ARG A 402 -39.61 -31.09 -0.66
N ILE A 403 -38.70 -30.09 -0.75
CA ILE A 403 -38.81 -28.82 0.01
C ILE A 403 -39.55 -27.71 -0.73
N ALA A 404 -39.61 -27.73 -2.05
CA ALA A 404 -40.26 -26.70 -2.85
C ALA A 404 -41.79 -26.66 -2.64
N PRO A 405 -42.41 -25.47 -2.52
CA PRO A 405 -43.85 -25.31 -2.38
C PRO A 405 -44.62 -25.99 -3.52
N ARG A 406 -45.81 -26.53 -3.23
CA ARG A 406 -46.58 -27.37 -4.20
C ARG A 406 -46.86 -26.70 -5.54
N GLN A 407 -47.05 -25.38 -5.57
CA GLN A 407 -47.37 -24.62 -6.78
C GLN A 407 -46.24 -23.72 -7.25
N SER A 408 -45.01 -23.95 -6.79
CA SER A 408 -43.87 -23.11 -7.18
C SER A 408 -43.24 -23.56 -8.52
N PRO A 409 -42.65 -22.64 -9.29
CA PRO A 409 -41.87 -22.97 -10.47
C PRO A 409 -40.71 -23.94 -10.16
N ASP A 410 -40.14 -23.83 -8.96
CA ASP A 410 -39.03 -24.70 -8.52
C ASP A 410 -39.45 -26.15 -8.42
N ARG A 411 -40.65 -26.40 -7.90
CA ARG A 411 -41.22 -27.76 -7.85
C ARG A 411 -41.49 -28.35 -9.24
N ALA A 412 -41.99 -27.52 -10.17
CA ALA A 412 -42.20 -27.95 -11.54
C ALA A 412 -40.87 -28.34 -12.22
N ALA A 413 -39.84 -27.48 -12.10
CA ALA A 413 -38.51 -27.75 -12.61
C ALA A 413 -37.88 -29.01 -11.98
N ALA A 414 -37.96 -29.14 -10.64
CA ALA A 414 -37.47 -30.31 -9.93
C ALA A 414 -38.18 -31.59 -10.34
N THR A 415 -39.49 -31.55 -10.55
CA THR A 415 -40.27 -32.71 -11.03
C THR A 415 -39.79 -33.16 -12.41
N ALA A 416 -39.66 -32.20 -13.34
CA ALA A 416 -39.23 -32.51 -14.71
C ALA A 416 -37.81 -33.10 -14.73
N ARG A 417 -36.88 -32.48 -14.02
CA ARG A 417 -35.47 -32.94 -14.01
C ARG A 417 -35.28 -34.24 -13.28
N THR A 418 -35.95 -34.45 -12.13
CA THR A 418 -35.93 -35.73 -11.40
C THR A 418 -36.44 -36.86 -12.29
N ARG A 419 -37.55 -36.65 -13.03
CA ARG A 419 -38.10 -37.68 -13.95
C ARG A 419 -37.11 -38.01 -15.06
N GLN A 420 -36.47 -37.00 -15.63
CA GLN A 420 -35.47 -37.17 -16.66
C GLN A 420 -34.26 -37.98 -16.15
N LEU A 421 -33.65 -37.54 -15.02
CA LEU A 421 -32.49 -38.23 -14.43
C LEU A 421 -32.79 -39.67 -14.01
N ARG A 422 -34.00 -39.91 -13.45
CA ARG A 422 -34.39 -41.30 -13.12
C ARG A 422 -34.48 -42.18 -14.37
N ALA A 423 -35.00 -41.63 -15.47
CA ALA A 423 -35.03 -42.37 -16.75
C ALA A 423 -33.61 -42.61 -17.28
N GLU A 424 -32.71 -41.62 -17.24
CA GLU A 424 -31.30 -41.77 -17.63
C GLU A 424 -30.57 -42.83 -16.80
N TYR A 425 -30.91 -43.00 -15.50
CA TYR A 425 -30.32 -43.98 -14.61
C TYR A 425 -31.10 -45.32 -14.58
N GLY A 426 -32.11 -45.49 -15.42
CA GLY A 426 -32.90 -46.75 -15.44
C GLY A 426 -33.75 -46.97 -14.18
N LEU A 427 -34.06 -45.90 -13.42
CA LEU A 427 -34.81 -45.95 -12.18
C LEU A 427 -36.32 -45.75 -12.46
N PRO A 428 -37.23 -46.38 -11.67
CA PRO A 428 -38.68 -46.18 -11.84
C PRO A 428 -39.06 -44.71 -11.60
N ALA A 429 -40.14 -44.27 -12.26
CA ALA A 429 -40.63 -42.89 -12.06
C ALA A 429 -40.93 -42.61 -10.58
N PRO A 430 -40.80 -41.35 -10.10
CA PRO A 430 -41.16 -40.98 -8.72
C PRO A 430 -42.60 -41.44 -8.46
N LEU A 431 -42.83 -42.07 -7.31
CA LEU A 431 -44.20 -42.41 -6.88
C LEU A 431 -45.00 -41.10 -6.69
N ASP A 432 -45.99 -40.90 -7.50
CA ASP A 432 -46.90 -39.76 -7.36
C ASP A 432 -47.70 -39.98 -6.06
N ALA A 433 -47.41 -39.17 -5.04
CA ALA A 433 -48.10 -39.29 -3.74
C ALA A 433 -49.64 -39.22 -3.86
N ALA A 434 -50.13 -38.58 -4.94
CA ALA A 434 -51.57 -38.53 -5.26
C ALA A 434 -52.07 -39.88 -5.80
N ALA A 435 -51.29 -40.56 -6.61
CA ALA A 435 -51.66 -41.89 -7.13
C ALA A 435 -51.67 -42.96 -6.03
N THR A 436 -50.72 -42.91 -5.12
CA THR A 436 -50.66 -43.85 -3.97
C THR A 436 -51.79 -43.63 -2.98
N TYR A 437 -52.24 -42.38 -2.75
CA TYR A 437 -53.39 -42.08 -1.90
C TYR A 437 -54.73 -42.56 -2.50
N LEU A 438 -54.89 -42.44 -3.81
CA LEU A 438 -56.08 -42.93 -4.51
C LEU A 438 -56.12 -44.46 -4.60
N GLN A 439 -54.98 -45.12 -4.70
CA GLN A 439 -54.90 -46.57 -4.63
C GLN A 439 -55.21 -47.12 -3.23
N ARG A 440 -54.77 -46.46 -2.15
CA ARG A 440 -55.10 -46.83 -0.76
C ARG A 440 -56.54 -46.59 -0.39
N ARG A 441 -57.31 -45.75 -1.09
CA ARG A 441 -58.76 -45.57 -0.88
C ARG A 441 -59.63 -46.50 -1.72
N ARG A 442 -59.02 -47.27 -2.64
CA ARG A 442 -59.73 -48.25 -3.49
C ARG A 442 -59.59 -49.71 -3.03
N ASN A 443 -58.74 -49.94 -2.05
CA ASN A 443 -58.62 -51.19 -1.29
C ASN A 443 -59.11 -50.93 0.16
#